data_9c68e114d67661c11689e4a517fb6be5
#
_entry.id   9c68e114d67661c11689e4a517fb6be5
#
_cell.length_a   1.000
_cell.length_b   1.000
_cell.length_c   1.000
_cell.angle_alpha   90.00
_cell.angle_beta   90.00
_cell.angle_gamma   90.00
#
_symmetry.space_group_name_H-M   'P 1'
#
loop_
_entity.id
_entity.type
_entity.pdbx_description
1 polymer ?
#
loop_
_entity_poly.entity_id
_entity_poly.type
_entity_poly.pdbx_seq_one_letter_code
_entity_poly.pdbx_strand_id
1 'polypeptide(L)'
;MILRRRRFHDLVERQLDLFESETELLTEAAETDAAWTTAAAAESEELYGDHQLVVDAIGDTLHDIRETYAATLDERTADEFRAAFDAAARKRFGRYASALQEGHEWR
;
A
#
# COMPACT_ATOMS: atom_id res chain seq x y z
N MET A 1 -24.24 1.85 11.58
CA MET A 1 -23.01 1.13 11.69
C MET A 1 -22.51 0.62 10.39
N ILE A 2 -23.30 -0.17 9.72
CA ILE A 2 -22.88 -0.71 8.43
C ILE A 2 -22.68 0.40 7.43
N LEU A 3 -23.56 1.39 7.44
CA LEU A 3 -23.45 2.50 6.50
C LEU A 3 -22.15 3.27 6.72
N ARG A 4 -21.76 3.46 7.98
CA ARG A 4 -20.53 4.17 8.27
C ARG A 4 -19.34 3.41 7.74
N ARG A 5 -19.31 2.08 7.92
CA ARG A 5 -18.23 1.28 7.42
C ARG A 5 -18.09 1.37 5.92
N ARG A 6 -19.23 1.48 5.24
CA ARG A 6 -19.22 1.50 3.79
C ARG A 6 -19.09 2.90 3.22
N ARG A 7 -18.98 3.87 4.10
CA ARG A 7 -18.97 5.25 3.67
C ARG A 7 -17.92 5.53 2.61
N PHE A 8 -16.74 4.95 2.77
CA PHE A 8 -15.65 5.19 1.83
C PHE A 8 -15.36 3.99 0.95
N HIS A 9 -16.20 2.96 1.01
CA HIS A 9 -15.89 1.71 0.33
C HIS A 9 -15.68 1.90 -1.16
N ASP A 10 -16.64 2.51 -1.83
CA ASP A 10 -16.56 2.63 -3.29
C ASP A 10 -15.40 3.54 -3.70
N LEU A 11 -15.20 4.61 -2.96
CA LEU A 11 -14.11 5.51 -3.25
C LEU A 11 -12.77 4.82 -3.11
N VAL A 12 -12.57 4.12 -2.00
CA VAL A 12 -11.30 3.45 -1.74
C VAL A 12 -11.07 2.36 -2.79
N GLU A 13 -12.10 1.58 -3.12
CA GLU A 13 -11.94 0.54 -4.12
C GLU A 13 -11.54 1.12 -5.47
N ARG A 14 -12.11 2.26 -5.83
CA ARG A 14 -11.76 2.91 -7.08
C ARG A 14 -10.33 3.44 -7.05
N GLN A 15 -9.91 3.99 -5.92
CA GLN A 15 -8.55 4.47 -5.78
C GLN A 15 -7.54 3.34 -5.91
N LEU A 16 -7.85 2.19 -5.30
CA LEU A 16 -6.94 1.05 -5.36
C LEU A 16 -6.97 0.40 -6.75
N ASP A 17 -8.13 0.37 -7.40
CA ASP A 17 -8.22 -0.12 -8.77
C ASP A 17 -7.35 0.73 -9.69
N LEU A 18 -7.41 2.04 -9.52
CA LEU A 18 -6.63 2.94 -10.36
C LEU A 18 -5.14 2.76 -10.10
N PHE A 19 -4.75 2.67 -8.85
CA PHE A 19 -3.35 2.42 -8.52
C PHE A 19 -2.88 1.13 -9.18
N GLU A 20 -3.66 0.07 -9.04
CA GLU A 20 -3.28 -1.23 -9.56
C GLU A 20 -3.14 -1.21 -11.08
N SER A 21 -4.02 -0.48 -11.76
CA SER A 21 -4.01 -0.46 -13.22
C SER A 21 -2.93 0.45 -13.78
N GLU A 22 -2.46 1.42 -13.00
CA GLU A 22 -1.50 2.40 -13.51
C GLU A 22 -0.07 2.17 -13.05
N THR A 23 0.11 1.39 -11.99
CA THR A 23 1.44 1.20 -11.45
C THR A 23 2.09 -0.04 -12.04
N GLU A 24 3.42 0.00 -12.15
CA GLU A 24 4.18 -1.20 -12.46
C GLU A 24 4.82 -1.78 -11.21
N LEU A 25 4.64 -1.11 -10.07
CA LEU A 25 5.31 -1.53 -8.86
C LEU A 25 4.88 -2.91 -8.39
N LEU A 26 3.60 -3.26 -8.59
CA LEU A 26 3.12 -4.57 -8.15
C LEU A 26 3.76 -5.69 -8.96
N THR A 27 3.92 -5.48 -10.27
CA THR A 27 4.61 -6.44 -11.11
C THR A 27 6.07 -6.55 -10.70
N GLU A 28 6.71 -5.40 -10.46
CA GLU A 28 8.10 -5.40 -10.01
C GLU A 28 8.26 -6.11 -8.68
N ALA A 29 7.29 -5.90 -7.76
CA ALA A 29 7.36 -6.57 -6.47
C ALA A 29 7.30 -8.08 -6.63
N ALA A 30 6.42 -8.56 -7.50
CA ALA A 30 6.32 -9.99 -7.73
C ALA A 30 7.59 -10.53 -8.36
N GLU A 31 8.18 -9.78 -9.29
CA GLU A 31 9.41 -10.22 -9.94
C GLU A 31 10.59 -10.25 -8.99
N THR A 32 10.72 -9.22 -8.16
CA THR A 32 11.84 -9.18 -7.22
C THR A 32 11.64 -10.22 -6.11
N ASP A 33 10.39 -10.48 -5.73
CA ASP A 33 10.11 -11.51 -4.76
C ASP A 33 10.53 -12.88 -5.30
N ALA A 34 10.19 -13.17 -6.55
CA ALA A 34 10.56 -14.43 -7.17
C ALA A 34 12.07 -14.56 -7.32
N ALA A 35 12.73 -13.47 -7.73
CA ALA A 35 14.17 -13.48 -7.88
C ALA A 35 14.87 -13.74 -6.56
N TRP A 36 14.41 -13.08 -5.51
CA TRP A 36 15.01 -13.22 -4.19
C TRP A 36 14.81 -14.64 -3.64
N THR A 37 13.62 -15.19 -3.78
CA THR A 37 13.32 -16.50 -3.20
C THR A 37 14.03 -17.64 -3.91
N THR A 38 14.43 -17.43 -5.17
CA THR A 38 15.11 -18.49 -5.93
C THR A 38 16.61 -18.24 -6.03
N ALA A 39 17.12 -17.18 -5.44
CA ALA A 39 18.53 -16.82 -5.57
C ALA A 39 19.41 -17.71 -4.74
N ALA A 40 20.66 -17.87 -5.19
CA ALA A 40 21.68 -18.48 -4.37
C ALA A 40 21.97 -17.60 -3.16
N ALA A 41 22.48 -18.22 -2.11
CA ALA A 41 22.71 -17.50 -0.85
C ALA A 41 23.58 -16.27 -1.06
N ALA A 42 24.56 -16.35 -1.95
CA ALA A 42 25.49 -15.24 -2.15
C ALA A 42 24.83 -14.00 -2.72
N GLU A 43 23.73 -14.18 -3.46
CA GLU A 43 23.03 -13.07 -4.11
C GLU A 43 21.78 -12.66 -3.36
N SER A 44 21.38 -13.48 -2.40
CA SER A 44 20.08 -13.34 -1.76
C SER A 44 19.92 -12.01 -1.06
N GLU A 45 21.00 -11.54 -0.41
CA GLU A 45 20.94 -10.31 0.36
C GLU A 45 20.70 -9.09 -0.54
N GLU A 46 21.41 -9.05 -1.65
CA GLU A 46 21.27 -7.93 -2.57
C GLU A 46 19.88 -7.93 -3.20
N LEU A 47 19.40 -9.10 -3.61
CA LEU A 47 18.10 -9.20 -4.23
C LEU A 47 16.97 -8.91 -3.25
N TYR A 48 17.18 -9.27 -1.98
CA TYR A 48 16.20 -8.88 -0.95
C TYR A 48 16.13 -7.38 -0.80
N GLY A 49 17.30 -6.71 -0.83
CA GLY A 49 17.33 -5.25 -0.77
C GLY A 49 16.59 -4.60 -1.93
N ASP A 50 16.77 -5.15 -3.14
CA ASP A 50 16.04 -4.64 -4.30
C ASP A 50 14.54 -4.82 -4.13
N HIS A 51 14.12 -5.97 -3.62
CA HIS A 51 12.71 -6.23 -3.37
C HIS A 51 12.17 -5.25 -2.35
N GLN A 52 12.93 -4.98 -1.30
CA GLN A 52 12.49 -4.08 -0.24
C GLN A 52 12.28 -2.66 -0.76
N LEU A 53 13.14 -2.22 -1.68
CA LEU A 53 12.98 -0.89 -2.28
C LEU A 53 11.66 -0.79 -3.05
N VAL A 54 11.28 -1.84 -3.76
CA VAL A 54 10.02 -1.84 -4.50
C VAL A 54 8.84 -1.82 -3.52
N VAL A 55 8.92 -2.61 -2.47
CA VAL A 55 7.84 -2.64 -1.47
C VAL A 55 7.70 -1.28 -0.80
N ASP A 56 8.82 -0.64 -0.48
CA ASP A 56 8.78 0.70 0.10
C ASP A 56 8.13 1.69 -0.85
N ALA A 57 8.42 1.59 -2.14
CA ALA A 57 7.82 2.48 -3.13
C ALA A 57 6.30 2.28 -3.22
N ILE A 58 5.84 1.04 -3.09
CA ILE A 58 4.40 0.77 -3.06
C ILE A 58 3.79 1.47 -1.85
N GLY A 59 4.42 1.32 -0.69
CA GLY A 59 3.92 1.95 0.53
C GLY A 59 3.87 3.47 0.41
N ASP A 60 4.91 4.07 -0.15
CA ASP A 60 4.96 5.51 -0.33
C ASP A 60 3.86 6.00 -1.26
N THR A 61 3.64 5.28 -2.35
CA THR A 61 2.61 5.67 -3.31
C THR A 61 1.22 5.57 -2.70
N LEU A 62 0.95 4.48 -1.99
CA LEU A 62 -0.33 4.31 -1.33
C LEU A 62 -0.53 5.37 -0.26
N HIS A 63 0.53 5.70 0.48
CA HIS A 63 0.46 6.76 1.48
C HIS A 63 0.09 8.09 0.83
N ASP A 64 0.69 8.41 -0.29
CA ASP A 64 0.40 9.66 -0.97
C ASP A 64 -1.05 9.72 -1.46
N ILE A 65 -1.54 8.62 -2.02
CA ILE A 65 -2.93 8.56 -2.46
C ILE A 65 -3.87 8.80 -1.28
N ARG A 66 -3.60 8.11 -0.18
CA ARG A 66 -4.44 8.24 1.02
C ARG A 66 -4.42 9.67 1.56
N GLU A 67 -3.24 10.24 1.71
CA GLU A 67 -3.12 11.55 2.35
C GLU A 67 -3.60 12.67 1.45
N THR A 68 -3.48 12.52 0.15
CA THR A 68 -3.99 13.54 -0.76
C THR A 68 -5.49 13.72 -0.60
N TYR A 69 -6.21 12.61 -0.49
CA TYR A 69 -7.66 12.71 -0.29
C TYR A 69 -8.00 13.08 1.15
N ALA A 70 -7.29 12.51 2.12
CA ALA A 70 -7.56 12.80 3.52
C ALA A 70 -7.43 14.30 3.81
N ALA A 71 -6.53 14.97 3.12
CA ALA A 71 -6.31 16.39 3.32
C ALA A 71 -7.52 17.24 2.95
N THR A 72 -8.45 16.69 2.18
CA THR A 72 -9.66 17.41 1.80
C THR A 72 -10.79 17.27 2.82
N LEU A 73 -10.57 16.48 3.86
CA LEU A 73 -11.61 16.15 4.85
C LEU A 73 -11.30 16.79 6.18
N ASP A 74 -12.35 16.98 7.00
CA ASP A 74 -12.10 17.39 8.38
C ASP A 74 -11.39 16.25 9.11
N GLU A 75 -10.84 16.57 10.27
CA GLU A 75 -9.93 15.66 10.96
C GLU A 75 -10.57 14.33 11.30
N ARG A 76 -11.79 14.37 11.84
CA ARG A 76 -12.47 13.13 12.22
C ARG A 76 -12.79 12.27 11.01
N THR A 77 -13.32 12.90 9.96
CA THR A 77 -13.68 12.18 8.75
C THR A 77 -12.44 11.63 8.07
N ALA A 78 -11.34 12.41 8.10
CA ALA A 78 -10.08 11.94 7.54
C ALA A 78 -9.59 10.68 8.23
N ASP A 79 -9.73 10.62 9.56
CA ASP A 79 -9.30 9.43 10.28
C ASP A 79 -10.13 8.21 9.90
N GLU A 80 -11.43 8.41 9.71
CA GLU A 80 -12.29 7.31 9.25
C GLU A 80 -11.88 6.84 7.87
N PHE A 81 -11.58 7.79 6.99
CA PHE A 81 -11.14 7.45 5.64
C PHE A 81 -9.81 6.70 5.67
N ARG A 82 -8.85 7.18 6.47
CA ARG A 82 -7.56 6.52 6.55
C ARG A 82 -7.70 5.08 7.01
N ALA A 83 -8.56 4.85 8.01
CA ALA A 83 -8.76 3.49 8.50
C ALA A 83 -9.36 2.60 7.43
N ALA A 84 -10.33 3.11 6.67
CA ALA A 84 -10.94 2.34 5.60
C ALA A 84 -9.94 2.05 4.50
N PHE A 85 -9.12 3.04 4.14
CA PHE A 85 -8.12 2.88 3.11
C PHE A 85 -7.08 1.83 3.51
N ASP A 86 -6.57 1.94 4.74
CA ASP A 86 -5.53 1.03 5.21
C ASP A 86 -6.03 -0.40 5.25
N ALA A 87 -7.26 -0.61 5.73
CA ALA A 87 -7.82 -1.94 5.80
C ALA A 87 -7.98 -2.55 4.41
N ALA A 88 -8.47 -1.76 3.46
CA ALA A 88 -8.67 -2.25 2.10
C ALA A 88 -7.34 -2.53 1.41
N ALA A 89 -6.36 -1.67 1.62
CA ALA A 89 -5.04 -1.86 1.01
C ALA A 89 -4.38 -3.13 1.54
N ARG A 90 -4.46 -3.34 2.85
CA ARG A 90 -3.88 -4.56 3.43
C ARG A 90 -4.57 -5.80 2.92
N LYS A 91 -5.88 -5.72 2.78
CA LYS A 91 -6.64 -6.87 2.30
C LYS A 91 -6.29 -7.19 0.84
N ARG A 92 -6.13 -6.16 0.02
CA ARG A 92 -5.88 -6.37 -1.42
C ARG A 92 -4.44 -6.71 -1.73
N PHE A 93 -3.49 -6.04 -1.07
CA PHE A 93 -2.07 -6.16 -1.44
C PHE A 93 -1.25 -6.95 -0.43
N GLY A 94 -1.84 -7.32 0.70
CA GLY A 94 -1.15 -8.14 1.68
C GLY A 94 0.13 -7.49 2.17
N ARG A 95 1.20 -8.25 2.17
CA ARG A 95 2.47 -7.79 2.73
C ARG A 95 3.05 -6.59 1.99
N TYR A 96 2.61 -6.37 0.75
CA TYR A 96 3.11 -5.21 0.00
C TYR A 96 2.58 -3.90 0.57
N ALA A 97 1.57 -3.94 1.42
CA ALA A 97 1.04 -2.75 2.06
C ALA A 97 1.61 -2.53 3.46
N SER A 98 2.58 -3.33 3.89
CA SER A 98 3.10 -3.22 5.25
C SER A 98 3.83 -1.89 5.47
N ALA A 99 4.50 -1.38 4.47
CA ALA A 99 5.21 -0.10 4.60
C ALA A 99 4.25 1.06 4.77
N LEU A 100 3.05 0.95 4.19
CA LEU A 100 2.02 1.95 4.39
C LEU A 100 1.66 2.07 5.87
N GLN A 101 1.47 0.93 6.51
CA GLN A 101 1.12 0.91 7.92
C GLN A 101 2.23 1.49 8.77
N GLU A 102 3.46 1.15 8.46
CA GLU A 102 4.61 1.63 9.23
C GLU A 102 4.78 3.14 9.12
N GLY A 103 4.38 3.69 7.99
CA GLY A 103 4.50 5.12 7.80
C GLY A 103 3.76 5.94 8.83
N HIS A 104 2.75 5.35 9.47
CA HIS A 104 2.00 6.04 10.51
C HIS A 104 2.82 6.39 11.70
N GLU A 105 3.80 5.58 11.98
CA GLU A 105 4.48 5.65 13.26
C GLU A 105 5.58 6.67 13.28
N TRP A 106 5.82 7.29 12.17
CA TRP A 106 6.96 8.19 12.04
C TRP A 106 6.67 9.60 12.51
N ARG A 107 5.59 9.80 13.18
CA ARG A 107 5.30 11.14 13.70
C ARG A 107 5.58 11.23 15.17
#